data_4f93af178a20171e6d4667db985c3a4d
#
_entry.id   4f93af178a20171e6d4667db985c3a4d
#
_cell.length_a   1.000
_cell.length_b   1.000
_cell.length_c   1.000
_cell.angle_alpha   90.00
_cell.angle_beta   90.00
_cell.angle_gamma   90.00
#
_symmetry.space_group_name_H-M   'P 1'
#
loop_
_entity.id
_entity.type
_entity.pdbx_description
1 polymer ?
#
loop_
_entity_poly.entity_id
_entity_poly.type
_entity_poly.pdbx_seq_one_letter_code
_entity_poly.pdbx_strand_id
1 'polypeptide(L)'
;MLLNRPVVLTLPHCAQLDTPTPDWTLTLKTQTHQGAWEEVLTVGEETLSSPCYLQLEEESCHVLMEQLGTYSLVGQSCPPQPACKRLQLALFAPRAPCLSLDYSLRIYCIHDTPHALKEVLDLERSLCGVLVEDPKLLLFKDSYHNLRLSIHDIPHTHWRSKLLAKYQEIPFYHIWSASQRPLALHVQPGEGQPGCVAAQL
;
A
#
# COMPACT_ATOMS: atom_id res chain seq x y z
N MET A 1 -2.64 13.05 -28.04
CA MET A 1 -1.82 14.22 -28.49
C MET A 1 -0.39 13.73 -28.63
N LEU A 2 0.15 13.81 -29.85
CA LEU A 2 1.55 13.43 -30.10
C LEU A 2 2.47 14.54 -29.59
N LEU A 3 3.58 14.14 -28.96
CA LEU A 3 4.62 15.05 -28.50
C LEU A 3 5.68 15.24 -29.58
N ASN A 4 6.29 16.42 -29.66
CA ASN A 4 7.40 16.70 -30.58
C ASN A 4 8.70 15.99 -30.20
N ARG A 5 8.78 15.47 -28.96
CA ARG A 5 9.91 14.69 -28.44
C ARG A 5 9.35 13.66 -27.47
N PRO A 6 9.95 12.46 -27.40
CA PRO A 6 9.56 11.49 -26.40
C PRO A 6 9.83 12.00 -24.98
N VAL A 7 9.03 11.54 -24.03
CA VAL A 7 9.17 11.80 -22.59
C VAL A 7 9.30 10.49 -21.84
N VAL A 8 9.96 10.53 -20.69
CA VAL A 8 10.01 9.40 -19.76
C VAL A 8 9.02 9.63 -18.65
N LEU A 9 8.08 8.72 -18.50
CA LEU A 9 7.17 8.65 -17.39
C LEU A 9 7.66 7.58 -16.41
N THR A 10 7.88 7.93 -15.14
CA THR A 10 8.26 6.99 -14.09
C THR A 10 7.02 6.61 -13.29
N LEU A 11 6.68 5.33 -13.30
CA LEU A 11 5.58 4.75 -12.55
C LEU A 11 6.13 3.91 -11.40
N PRO A 12 5.94 4.33 -10.13
CA PRO A 12 6.35 3.51 -8.99
C PRO A 12 5.46 2.27 -8.88
N HIS A 13 6.03 1.16 -8.43
CA HIS A 13 5.31 -0.08 -8.17
C HIS A 13 5.76 -0.76 -6.88
N CYS A 14 4.92 -1.66 -6.37
CA CYS A 14 5.18 -2.44 -5.17
C CYS A 14 5.40 -3.95 -5.45
N ALA A 15 5.62 -4.33 -6.70
CA ALA A 15 5.94 -5.71 -7.04
C ALA A 15 7.34 -6.07 -6.51
N GLN A 16 7.48 -7.22 -5.84
CA GLN A 16 8.77 -7.80 -5.48
C GLN A 16 9.31 -8.56 -6.69
N LEU A 17 10.51 -8.20 -7.18
CA LEU A 17 11.08 -8.72 -8.43
C LEU A 17 12.32 -9.62 -8.23
N ASP A 18 12.69 -9.94 -6.99
CA ASP A 18 13.95 -10.63 -6.66
C ASP A 18 13.97 -12.13 -7.00
N THR A 19 12.97 -12.65 -7.70
CA THR A 19 12.90 -14.07 -8.04
C THR A 19 13.57 -14.36 -9.38
N PRO A 20 14.36 -15.45 -9.51
CA PRO A 20 15.02 -15.81 -10.77
C PRO A 20 14.03 -16.23 -11.87
N THR A 21 12.77 -16.50 -11.51
CA THR A 21 11.67 -16.79 -12.43
C THR A 21 10.64 -15.68 -12.32
N PRO A 22 10.10 -15.18 -13.45
CA PRO A 22 9.09 -14.14 -13.42
C PRO A 22 7.82 -14.65 -12.72
N ASP A 23 7.54 -14.08 -11.55
CA ASP A 23 6.32 -14.32 -10.78
C ASP A 23 5.24 -13.26 -11.08
N TRP A 24 5.62 -12.22 -11.84
CA TRP A 24 4.75 -11.15 -12.28
C TRP A 24 4.66 -11.05 -13.80
N THR A 25 3.45 -10.87 -14.32
CA THR A 25 3.20 -10.27 -15.64
C THR A 25 2.80 -8.83 -15.43
N LEU A 26 3.61 -7.88 -15.91
CA LEU A 26 3.38 -6.44 -15.79
C LEU A 26 2.95 -5.87 -17.14
N THR A 27 1.78 -5.24 -17.17
CA THR A 27 1.19 -4.69 -18.39
C THR A 27 0.92 -3.20 -18.24
N LEU A 28 1.39 -2.41 -19.18
CA LEU A 28 1.04 -0.99 -19.29
C LEU A 28 -0.33 -0.88 -19.94
N LYS A 29 -1.25 -0.15 -19.31
CA LYS A 29 -2.57 0.17 -19.84
C LYS A 29 -2.75 1.68 -20.01
N THR A 30 -3.55 2.09 -20.99
CA THR A 30 -3.96 3.47 -21.22
C THR A 30 -5.46 3.59 -21.08
N GLN A 31 -5.91 4.76 -20.62
CA GLN A 31 -7.34 5.06 -20.54
C GLN A 31 -7.80 5.75 -21.82
N THR A 32 -8.81 5.18 -22.47
CA THR A 32 -9.44 5.76 -23.65
C THR A 32 -10.28 6.99 -23.28
N HIS A 33 -10.67 7.78 -24.29
CA HIS A 33 -11.59 8.92 -24.10
C HIS A 33 -12.96 8.52 -23.55
N GLN A 34 -13.35 7.25 -23.70
CA GLN A 34 -14.59 6.70 -23.15
C GLN A 34 -14.44 6.18 -21.72
N GLY A 35 -13.22 6.29 -21.13
CA GLY A 35 -12.92 5.83 -19.79
C GLY A 35 -12.55 4.35 -19.66
N ALA A 36 -12.57 3.58 -20.76
CA ALA A 36 -12.15 2.18 -20.77
C ALA A 36 -10.63 2.09 -20.70
N TRP A 37 -10.12 1.00 -20.06
CA TRP A 37 -8.71 0.70 -20.01
C TRP A 37 -8.36 -0.30 -21.13
N GLU A 38 -7.38 0.07 -21.96
CA GLU A 38 -6.83 -0.74 -23.02
C GLU A 38 -5.39 -1.09 -22.76
N GLU A 39 -4.98 -2.30 -23.12
CA GLU A 39 -3.62 -2.77 -23.03
C GLU A 39 -2.76 -2.11 -24.11
N VAL A 40 -1.60 -1.59 -23.71
CA VAL A 40 -0.63 -0.97 -24.59
C VAL A 40 0.51 -1.93 -24.90
N LEU A 41 1.09 -2.50 -23.83
CA LEU A 41 2.27 -3.37 -23.94
C LEU A 41 2.51 -4.12 -22.63
N THR A 42 2.94 -5.37 -22.72
CA THR A 42 3.45 -6.15 -21.59
C THR A 42 4.98 -5.97 -21.50
N VAL A 43 5.49 -5.81 -20.28
CA VAL A 43 6.93 -5.66 -20.01
C VAL A 43 7.67 -6.91 -20.53
N GLY A 44 8.73 -6.68 -21.33
CA GLY A 44 9.54 -7.75 -21.95
C GLY A 44 9.03 -8.24 -23.31
N GLU A 45 7.90 -7.71 -23.80
CA GLU A 45 7.37 -8.02 -25.14
C GLU A 45 7.58 -6.88 -26.14
N GLU A 46 8.50 -5.96 -25.86
CA GLU A 46 8.80 -4.81 -26.71
C GLU A 46 9.38 -5.26 -28.05
N THR A 47 8.91 -4.64 -29.10
CA THR A 47 9.40 -4.80 -30.47
C THR A 47 9.76 -3.44 -31.07
N LEU A 48 10.42 -3.42 -32.22
CA LEU A 48 10.75 -2.17 -32.93
C LEU A 48 9.52 -1.36 -33.36
N SER A 49 8.35 -1.99 -33.42
CA SER A 49 7.07 -1.35 -33.75
C SER A 49 6.22 -1.00 -32.53
N SER A 50 6.70 -1.25 -31.32
CA SER A 50 5.95 -0.95 -30.10
C SER A 50 5.77 0.56 -29.92
N PRO A 51 4.57 1.00 -29.44
CA PRO A 51 4.26 2.42 -29.28
C PRO A 51 5.02 3.11 -28.14
N CYS A 52 5.66 2.34 -27.28
CA CYS A 52 6.48 2.79 -26.16
C CYS A 52 7.54 1.74 -25.79
N TYR A 53 8.50 2.11 -24.95
CA TYR A 53 9.49 1.20 -24.38
C TYR A 53 9.38 1.25 -22.86
N LEU A 54 9.48 0.09 -22.24
CA LEU A 54 9.39 -0.10 -20.81
C LEU A 54 10.73 -0.54 -20.25
N GLN A 55 11.20 0.13 -19.21
CA GLN A 55 12.36 -0.30 -18.44
C GLN A 55 11.88 -0.54 -17.00
N LEU A 56 11.89 -1.80 -16.60
CA LEU A 56 11.49 -2.22 -15.26
C LEU A 56 12.69 -2.19 -14.33
N GLU A 57 12.57 -1.51 -13.22
CA GLU A 57 13.50 -1.45 -12.10
C GLU A 57 12.85 -2.01 -10.84
N GLU A 58 13.59 -2.12 -9.75
CA GLU A 58 13.13 -2.74 -8.49
C GLU A 58 11.90 -2.06 -7.89
N GLU A 59 11.80 -0.73 -8.00
CA GLU A 59 10.72 0.06 -7.37
C GLU A 59 9.91 0.88 -8.37
N SER A 60 10.31 0.90 -9.64
CA SER A 60 9.68 1.72 -10.66
C SER A 60 9.76 1.09 -12.04
N CYS A 61 8.82 1.52 -12.91
CA CYS A 61 8.87 1.26 -14.34
C CYS A 61 8.98 2.59 -15.08
N HIS A 62 10.02 2.74 -15.89
CA HIS A 62 10.22 3.88 -16.76
C HIS A 62 9.59 3.60 -18.12
N VAL A 63 8.70 4.48 -18.56
CA VAL A 63 7.98 4.37 -19.83
C VAL A 63 8.43 5.49 -20.74
N LEU A 64 9.16 5.16 -21.81
CA LEU A 64 9.50 6.10 -22.87
C LEU A 64 8.33 6.15 -23.86
N MET A 65 7.69 7.32 -23.99
CA MET A 65 6.49 7.48 -24.79
C MET A 65 6.46 8.79 -25.57
N GLU A 66 5.70 8.81 -26.68
CA GLU A 66 5.49 9.99 -27.54
C GLU A 66 4.05 10.52 -27.46
N GLN A 67 3.20 9.91 -26.66
CA GLN A 67 1.80 10.32 -26.50
C GLN A 67 1.48 10.67 -25.06
N LEU A 68 0.76 11.77 -24.85
CA LEU A 68 0.18 12.10 -23.56
C LEU A 68 -1.14 11.36 -23.36
N GLY A 69 -1.34 10.83 -22.15
CA GLY A 69 -2.54 10.08 -21.76
C GLY A 69 -2.54 9.76 -20.28
N THR A 70 -3.55 9.04 -19.86
CA THR A 70 -3.62 8.42 -18.53
C THR A 70 -3.13 6.99 -18.64
N TYR A 71 -2.10 6.66 -17.90
CA TYR A 71 -1.47 5.34 -17.92
C TYR A 71 -1.52 4.67 -16.56
N SER A 72 -1.56 3.36 -16.56
CA SER A 72 -1.49 2.52 -15.35
C SER A 72 -0.65 1.29 -15.61
N LEU A 73 0.24 0.96 -14.68
CA LEU A 73 0.96 -0.31 -14.68
C LEU A 73 0.16 -1.32 -13.86
N VAL A 74 -0.23 -2.43 -14.49
CA VAL A 74 -1.05 -3.48 -13.87
C VAL A 74 -0.22 -4.75 -13.78
N GLY A 75 -0.11 -5.31 -12.57
CA GLY A 75 0.57 -6.57 -12.32
C GLY A 75 -0.41 -7.71 -12.10
N GLN A 76 -0.11 -8.86 -12.67
CA GLN A 76 -0.78 -10.14 -12.43
C GLN A 76 0.22 -11.18 -11.97
N SER A 77 -0.20 -12.04 -11.05
CA SER A 77 0.59 -13.19 -10.61
C SER A 77 0.72 -14.21 -11.74
N CYS A 78 1.94 -14.67 -11.98
CA CYS A 78 2.24 -15.63 -13.06
C CYS A 78 2.51 -17.03 -12.44
N PRO A 79 1.59 -18.01 -12.59
CA PRO A 79 1.83 -19.37 -12.12
C PRO A 79 3.12 -19.97 -12.72
N PRO A 80 3.83 -20.88 -12.03
CA PRO A 80 3.41 -21.61 -10.83
C PRO A 80 3.77 -20.95 -9.50
N GLN A 81 4.51 -19.86 -9.51
CA GLN A 81 4.91 -19.20 -8.27
C GLN A 81 3.99 -18.03 -7.93
N PRO A 82 3.52 -17.93 -6.67
CA PRO A 82 2.69 -16.80 -6.27
C PRO A 82 3.54 -15.53 -6.21
N ALA A 83 3.10 -14.50 -6.89
CA ALA A 83 3.71 -13.18 -6.85
C ALA A 83 3.68 -12.57 -5.44
N CYS A 84 4.61 -11.66 -5.18
CA CYS A 84 4.76 -11.01 -3.87
C CYS A 84 4.72 -9.50 -4.03
N LYS A 85 3.89 -8.82 -3.21
CA LYS A 85 3.86 -7.35 -3.09
C LYS A 85 4.67 -6.88 -1.91
N ARG A 86 5.37 -5.76 -2.07
CA ARG A 86 5.92 -4.99 -0.97
C ARG A 86 4.85 -4.05 -0.43
N LEU A 87 4.58 -4.15 0.86
CA LEU A 87 3.63 -3.32 1.59
C LEU A 87 4.31 -2.65 2.76
N GLN A 88 3.75 -1.55 3.23
CA GLN A 88 4.13 -0.89 4.47
C GLN A 88 2.96 -0.93 5.45
N LEU A 89 3.27 -1.23 6.71
CA LEU A 89 2.37 -1.05 7.84
C LEU A 89 2.75 0.24 8.56
N ALA A 90 1.88 1.23 8.55
CA ALA A 90 2.07 2.51 9.21
C ALA A 90 1.08 2.65 10.36
N LEU A 91 1.60 2.90 11.57
CA LEU A 91 0.83 3.05 12.81
C LEU A 91 0.73 4.52 13.20
N PHE A 92 -0.50 4.99 13.40
CA PHE A 92 -0.80 6.35 13.83
C PHE A 92 -1.57 6.38 15.12
N ALA A 93 -1.29 7.42 15.92
CA ALA A 93 -1.96 7.74 17.17
C ALA A 93 -2.45 9.20 17.16
N PRO A 94 -3.46 9.57 17.95
CA PRO A 94 -3.84 10.96 18.14
C PRO A 94 -2.69 11.78 18.73
N ARG A 95 -2.44 12.99 18.25
CA ARG A 95 -1.37 13.88 18.70
C ARG A 95 -1.52 14.32 20.16
N ALA A 96 -2.74 14.51 20.62
CA ALA A 96 -3.03 14.92 21.98
C ALA A 96 -3.84 13.82 22.69
N PRO A 97 -3.65 13.63 23.99
CA PRO A 97 -4.55 12.81 24.76
C PRO A 97 -5.95 13.40 24.59
N CYS A 98 -6.80 12.68 23.90
CA CYS A 98 -8.19 13.09 23.75
C CYS A 98 -8.80 13.14 25.17
N LEU A 99 -9.56 14.18 25.47
CA LEU A 99 -10.36 14.24 26.71
C LEU A 99 -11.42 13.13 26.74
N SER A 100 -11.63 12.44 25.62
CA SER A 100 -12.42 11.22 25.54
C SER A 100 -11.64 10.04 26.10
N LEU A 101 -12.32 9.18 26.86
CA LEU A 101 -11.78 7.94 27.41
C LEU A 101 -11.35 6.92 26.32
N ASP A 102 -11.55 7.24 25.04
CA ASP A 102 -11.24 6.38 23.91
C ASP A 102 -9.95 6.82 23.20
N TYR A 103 -8.95 5.95 23.20
CA TYR A 103 -7.72 6.14 22.45
C TYR A 103 -7.73 5.23 21.22
N SER A 104 -7.67 5.82 20.04
CA SER A 104 -7.78 5.08 18.78
C SER A 104 -6.43 5.01 18.09
N LEU A 105 -5.90 3.80 17.93
CA LEU A 105 -4.77 3.53 17.05
C LEU A 105 -5.30 3.22 15.65
N ARG A 106 -4.67 3.80 14.62
CA ARG A 106 -5.01 3.56 13.22
C ARG A 106 -3.82 2.91 12.54
N ILE A 107 -4.05 1.74 11.95
CA ILE A 107 -3.04 1.01 11.19
C ILE A 107 -3.43 1.05 9.72
N TYR A 108 -2.48 1.45 8.89
CA TYR A 108 -2.61 1.47 7.45
C TYR A 108 -1.72 0.39 6.85
N CYS A 109 -2.30 -0.46 6.02
CA CYS A 109 -1.57 -1.38 5.15
C CYS A 109 -1.60 -0.79 3.75
N ILE A 110 -0.48 -0.25 3.31
CA ILE A 110 -0.35 0.49 2.06
C ILE A 110 0.70 -0.12 1.15
N HIS A 111 0.65 0.17 -0.14
CA HIS A 111 1.71 -0.21 -1.07
C HIS A 111 3.01 0.49 -0.68
N ASP A 112 4.12 -0.22 -0.81
CA ASP A 112 5.46 0.34 -0.60
C ASP A 112 5.83 1.26 -1.77
N THR A 113 5.20 2.44 -1.78
CA THR A 113 5.46 3.50 -2.76
C THR A 113 5.45 4.87 -2.07
N PRO A 114 6.27 5.83 -2.52
CA PRO A 114 6.34 7.16 -1.91
C PRO A 114 4.99 7.89 -1.89
N HIS A 115 4.16 7.68 -2.92
CA HIS A 115 2.86 8.32 -3.01
C HIS A 115 1.86 7.80 -1.98
N ALA A 116 1.81 6.48 -1.78
CA ALA A 116 0.89 5.85 -0.84
C ALA A 116 1.14 6.32 0.60
N LEU A 117 2.41 6.35 1.02
CA LEU A 117 2.77 6.86 2.34
C LEU A 117 2.44 8.35 2.49
N LYS A 118 2.74 9.16 1.48
CA LYS A 118 2.43 10.59 1.48
C LYS A 118 0.93 10.85 1.62
N GLU A 119 0.08 10.15 0.87
CA GLU A 119 -1.38 10.27 0.96
C GLU A 119 -1.89 9.98 2.38
N VAL A 120 -1.38 8.92 3.01
CA VAL A 120 -1.75 8.57 4.38
C VAL A 120 -1.25 9.63 5.37
N LEU A 121 -0.03 10.13 5.23
CA LEU A 121 0.49 11.21 6.07
C LEU A 121 -0.34 12.49 5.95
N ASP A 122 -0.79 12.85 4.74
CA ASP A 122 -1.63 14.02 4.51
C ASP A 122 -3.04 13.82 5.09
N LEU A 123 -3.62 12.61 4.96
CA LEU A 123 -4.88 12.24 5.60
C LEU A 123 -4.77 12.35 7.14
N GLU A 124 -3.75 11.72 7.73
CA GLU A 124 -3.54 11.71 9.18
C GLU A 124 -3.27 13.11 9.75
N ARG A 125 -2.59 13.96 8.98
CA ARG A 125 -2.41 15.37 9.37
C ARG A 125 -3.77 16.08 9.53
N SER A 126 -4.74 15.80 8.65
CA SER A 126 -6.12 16.35 8.76
C SER A 126 -6.89 15.78 9.96
N LEU A 127 -6.57 14.55 10.38
CA LEU A 127 -7.15 13.87 11.53
C LEU A 127 -6.40 14.12 12.85
N CYS A 128 -5.43 15.03 12.85
CA CYS A 128 -4.53 15.30 13.98
C CYS A 128 -3.81 14.04 14.48
N GLY A 129 -3.51 13.11 13.58
CA GLY A 129 -2.73 11.92 13.83
C GLY A 129 -1.23 12.18 13.77
N VAL A 130 -0.48 11.33 14.45
CA VAL A 130 1.00 11.32 14.46
C VAL A 130 1.46 9.90 14.18
N LEU A 131 2.40 9.76 13.27
CA LEU A 131 3.09 8.49 13.04
C LEU A 131 3.83 8.08 14.32
N VAL A 132 3.58 6.88 14.81
CA VAL A 132 4.14 6.38 16.08
C VAL A 132 5.60 5.95 15.91
N GLU A 133 5.88 5.29 14.79
CA GLU A 133 7.21 4.81 14.42
C GLU A 133 7.33 4.72 12.89
N ASP A 134 8.53 4.47 12.40
CA ASP A 134 8.76 4.27 10.97
C ASP A 134 7.94 3.09 10.45
N PRO A 135 7.32 3.22 9.25
CA PRO A 135 6.53 2.14 8.68
C PRO A 135 7.33 0.84 8.54
N LYS A 136 6.68 -0.29 8.86
CA LYS A 136 7.30 -1.61 8.77
C LYS A 136 7.03 -2.23 7.40
N LEU A 137 8.08 -2.68 6.73
CA LEU A 137 7.97 -3.41 5.48
C LEU A 137 7.37 -4.80 5.70
N LEU A 138 6.42 -5.16 4.84
CA LEU A 138 5.76 -6.46 4.81
C LEU A 138 5.76 -7.01 3.38
N LEU A 139 6.21 -8.26 3.20
CA LEU A 139 6.06 -8.99 1.94
C LEU A 139 4.76 -9.79 1.95
N PHE A 140 3.86 -9.46 1.03
CA PHE A 140 2.52 -10.06 0.96
C PHE A 140 2.36 -10.88 -0.32
N LYS A 141 2.17 -12.21 -0.15
CA LYS A 141 2.07 -13.16 -1.25
C LYS A 141 0.64 -13.29 -1.79
N ASP A 142 0.53 -13.59 -3.08
CA ASP A 142 -0.72 -13.99 -3.74
C ASP A 142 -1.15 -15.40 -3.27
N SER A 143 -1.70 -15.47 -2.07
CA SER A 143 -2.05 -16.72 -1.38
C SER A 143 -3.53 -16.80 -0.99
N TYR A 144 -4.32 -15.79 -1.35
CA TYR A 144 -5.72 -15.65 -0.97
C TYR A 144 -5.97 -15.60 0.56
N HIS A 145 -4.91 -15.42 1.37
CA HIS A 145 -5.05 -15.29 2.81
C HIS A 145 -5.19 -13.83 3.24
N ASN A 146 -6.07 -13.58 4.20
CA ASN A 146 -6.24 -12.27 4.80
C ASN A 146 -5.02 -11.89 5.64
N LEU A 147 -4.72 -10.60 5.74
CA LEU A 147 -3.76 -10.08 6.71
C LEU A 147 -4.45 -9.96 8.06
N ARG A 148 -3.89 -10.64 9.07
CA ARG A 148 -4.40 -10.60 10.44
C ARG A 148 -3.53 -9.70 11.30
N LEU A 149 -4.18 -8.74 11.97
CA LEU A 149 -3.57 -7.82 12.91
C LEU A 149 -4.10 -8.11 14.32
N SER A 150 -3.20 -8.29 15.28
CA SER A 150 -3.53 -8.52 16.68
C SER A 150 -2.68 -7.62 17.57
N ILE A 151 -3.26 -7.18 18.68
CA ILE A 151 -2.53 -6.43 19.70
C ILE A 151 -2.17 -7.42 20.81
N HIS A 152 -0.88 -7.53 21.12
CA HIS A 152 -0.35 -8.34 22.21
C HIS A 152 0.14 -7.41 23.34
N ASP A 153 0.15 -7.94 24.56
CA ASP A 153 0.80 -7.35 25.74
C ASP A 153 0.36 -5.90 26.06
N ILE A 154 -0.94 -5.64 26.01
CA ILE A 154 -1.47 -4.39 26.55
C ILE A 154 -1.29 -4.38 28.06
N PRO A 155 -0.60 -3.39 28.65
CA PRO A 155 -0.46 -3.29 30.09
C PRO A 155 -1.82 -3.14 30.77
N HIS A 156 -2.35 -4.21 31.37
CA HIS A 156 -3.69 -4.26 31.98
C HIS A 156 -3.87 -3.28 33.13
N THR A 157 -2.78 -2.75 33.69
CA THR A 157 -2.80 -1.77 34.76
C THR A 157 -3.25 -0.37 34.32
N HIS A 158 -3.11 -0.06 33.01
CA HIS A 158 -3.35 1.29 32.49
C HIS A 158 -4.32 1.34 31.31
N TRP A 159 -4.48 0.21 30.59
CA TRP A 159 -5.26 0.18 29.35
C TRP A 159 -6.18 -1.02 29.29
N ARG A 160 -7.35 -0.84 28.70
CA ARG A 160 -8.27 -1.92 28.32
C ARG A 160 -8.51 -1.85 26.82
N SER A 161 -8.38 -2.97 26.14
CA SER A 161 -8.75 -3.06 24.72
C SER A 161 -10.25 -3.26 24.58
N LYS A 162 -10.87 -2.41 23.76
CA LYS A 162 -12.26 -2.58 23.30
C LYS A 162 -12.38 -3.52 22.10
N LEU A 163 -11.33 -4.22 21.73
CA LEU A 163 -11.41 -5.17 20.65
C LEU A 163 -12.46 -6.24 20.97
N LEU A 164 -13.54 -6.24 20.19
CA LEU A 164 -14.59 -7.27 20.26
C LEU A 164 -14.05 -8.65 19.84
N ALA A 165 -12.91 -8.67 19.11
CA ALA A 165 -12.19 -9.85 18.70
C ALA A 165 -10.70 -9.74 19.08
N LYS A 166 -10.05 -10.89 19.27
CA LYS A 166 -8.59 -10.94 19.57
C LYS A 166 -7.72 -10.40 18.43
N TYR A 167 -8.27 -10.24 17.25
CA TYR A 167 -7.58 -9.76 16.06
C TYR A 167 -8.57 -9.06 15.12
N GLN A 168 -8.04 -8.29 14.18
CA GLN A 168 -8.77 -7.76 13.03
C GLN A 168 -8.15 -8.29 11.75
N GLU A 169 -8.95 -8.45 10.69
CA GLU A 169 -8.48 -8.94 9.40
C GLU A 169 -8.71 -7.90 8.31
N ILE A 170 -7.69 -7.72 7.48
CA ILE A 170 -7.81 -7.01 6.21
C ILE A 170 -7.99 -8.09 5.14
N PRO A 171 -9.11 -8.10 4.41
CA PRO A 171 -9.36 -9.10 3.38
C PRO A 171 -8.29 -9.06 2.29
N PHE A 172 -7.88 -10.24 1.81
CA PHE A 172 -6.86 -10.39 0.77
C PHE A 172 -7.11 -9.49 -0.45
N TYR A 173 -8.34 -9.49 -0.97
CA TYR A 173 -8.66 -8.73 -2.18
C TYR A 173 -8.55 -7.20 -1.99
N HIS A 174 -8.73 -6.67 -0.78
CA HIS A 174 -8.52 -5.24 -0.51
C HIS A 174 -7.05 -4.85 -0.61
N ILE A 175 -6.15 -5.73 -0.19
CA ILE A 175 -4.71 -5.52 -0.29
C ILE A 175 -4.25 -5.73 -1.73
N TRP A 176 -4.75 -6.79 -2.37
CA TRP A 176 -4.31 -7.18 -3.71
C TRP A 176 -4.80 -6.23 -4.79
N SER A 177 -6.04 -5.74 -4.70
CA SER A 177 -6.69 -4.87 -5.70
C SER A 177 -6.53 -3.37 -5.44
N ALA A 178 -5.57 -2.93 -4.64
CA ALA A 178 -5.25 -1.52 -4.39
C ALA A 178 -6.35 -0.68 -3.73
N SER A 179 -7.30 -1.28 -3.03
CA SER A 179 -8.26 -0.54 -2.23
C SER A 179 -7.64 -0.16 -0.89
N GLN A 180 -7.08 1.05 -0.80
CA GLN A 180 -6.51 1.58 0.45
C GLN A 180 -7.65 1.97 1.40
N ARG A 181 -8.02 1.07 2.31
CA ARG A 181 -8.92 1.39 3.41
C ARG A 181 -8.15 1.36 4.73
N PRO A 182 -8.20 2.44 5.51
CA PRO A 182 -7.60 2.44 6.84
C PRO A 182 -8.34 1.45 7.74
N LEU A 183 -7.57 0.69 8.50
CA LEU A 183 -8.09 -0.12 9.59
C LEU A 183 -7.88 0.64 10.89
N ALA A 184 -8.95 0.94 11.63
CA ALA A 184 -8.84 1.59 12.92
C ALA A 184 -8.96 0.57 14.05
N LEU A 185 -7.94 0.49 14.89
CA LEU A 185 -7.94 -0.28 16.15
C LEU A 185 -8.26 0.69 17.30
N HIS A 186 -9.29 0.39 18.06
CA HIS A 186 -9.68 1.21 19.22
C HIS A 186 -9.17 0.59 20.51
N VAL A 187 -8.42 1.36 21.29
CA VAL A 187 -7.93 0.99 22.62
C VAL A 187 -8.46 2.02 23.61
N GLN A 188 -9.03 1.56 24.73
CA GLN A 188 -9.48 2.46 25.80
C GLN A 188 -8.50 2.45 26.98
N PRO A 189 -8.28 3.60 27.64
CA PRO A 189 -7.59 3.62 28.93
C PRO A 189 -8.39 2.81 29.97
N GLY A 190 -7.71 2.02 30.78
CA GLY A 190 -8.30 1.42 31.98
C GLY A 190 -8.58 2.50 33.03
N GLU A 191 -9.46 2.20 34.00
CA GLU A 191 -9.70 3.05 35.16
C GLU A 191 -8.41 3.11 36.01
N GLY A 192 -7.54 4.07 35.72
CA GLY A 192 -6.25 4.28 36.38
C GLY A 192 -5.45 5.33 35.62
N GLN A 193 -4.77 6.20 36.31
CA GLN A 193 -4.13 7.44 35.83
C GLN A 193 -3.52 7.42 34.41
N PRO A 194 -3.56 8.58 33.69
CA PRO A 194 -3.02 8.68 32.35
C PRO A 194 -1.49 8.56 32.36
N GLY A 195 -0.98 7.45 31.86
CA GLY A 195 0.44 7.23 31.60
C GLY A 195 0.72 7.23 30.10
N CYS A 196 1.82 7.84 29.67
CA CYS A 196 2.30 7.73 28.29
C CYS A 196 2.62 6.28 27.95
N VAL A 197 2.02 5.74 26.90
CA VAL A 197 2.33 4.43 26.36
C VAL A 197 3.15 4.60 25.10
N ALA A 198 4.34 4.01 25.08
CA ALA A 198 5.07 3.72 23.84
C ALA A 198 4.51 2.44 23.26
N ALA A 199 3.88 2.49 22.09
CA ALA A 199 3.51 1.31 21.34
C ALA A 199 4.74 0.80 20.58
N GLN A 200 5.15 -0.46 20.82
CA GLN A 200 6.12 -1.19 20.02
C GLN A 200 5.36 -2.23 19.20
N LEU A 201 5.61 -2.27 17.90
CA LEU A 201 5.12 -3.30 16.97
C LEU A 201 6.08 -4.49 16.93
#